data_8211056056869f8ab06397a8b256d75b
#
_entry.id   8211056056869f8ab06397a8b256d75b
#
_cell.length_a   1.000
_cell.length_b   1.000
_cell.length_c   1.000
_cell.angle_alpha   90.00
_cell.angle_beta   90.00
_cell.angle_gamma   90.00
#
_symmetry.space_group_name_H-M   'P 1'
#
loop_
_entity.id
_entity.type
_entity.pdbx_description
1 polymer ?
#
loop_
_entity_poly.entity_id
_entity_poly.type
_entity_poly.pdbx_seq_one_letter_code
_entity_poly.pdbx_strand_id
1 'polypeptide(L)'
;MDIKKVTGVYFSPAGSTKTVVETTVDELARLFKAESRYISLNTPSDRAQEYQFALDELVVFGCPVYAGRLPNKISPDFARCLHGEGTPAVALVTYGGRAYDNALAEMCELLTKNNFKPAAGGAFLCRHVFSDKLAAGRPDAADLSELRMLAQDAALKLRSGGEIKPPKVPGDAQAAYYTPLKTDKTPAKFLKAKPTTAMVLCEHCGLCAKICPMGAIDPNDPSNIPGTCIKCCACTTYCPSGAKKFDDPDFLSHTAMLEQFQTEARKENSIFL
;
A
#
# COMPACT_ATOMS: atom_id res chain seq x y z
N MET A 1 -15.56 12.80 19.95
CA MET A 1 -14.22 12.36 20.39
C MET A 1 -13.25 13.52 20.18
N ASP A 2 -12.36 13.78 21.12
CA ASP A 2 -11.34 14.84 21.03
C ASP A 2 -10.04 14.23 20.48
N ILE A 3 -9.78 14.44 19.19
CA ILE A 3 -8.59 13.95 18.50
C ILE A 3 -7.53 15.04 18.53
N LYS A 4 -6.39 14.77 19.17
CA LYS A 4 -5.26 15.72 19.30
C LYS A 4 -4.17 15.50 18.27
N LYS A 5 -4.08 14.28 17.72
CA LYS A 5 -3.08 13.91 16.74
C LYS A 5 -3.68 13.01 15.65
N VAL A 6 -3.26 13.22 14.41
CA VAL A 6 -3.58 12.36 13.28
C VAL A 6 -2.28 11.79 12.73
N THR A 7 -2.10 10.48 12.83
CA THR A 7 -0.89 9.80 12.38
C THR A 7 -1.14 8.98 11.13
N GLY A 8 -0.46 9.33 10.05
CA GLY A 8 -0.37 8.52 8.84
C GLY A 8 0.68 7.42 9.00
N VAL A 9 0.27 6.18 8.85
CA VAL A 9 1.17 5.01 8.82
C VAL A 9 1.07 4.39 7.45
N TYR A 10 2.18 4.12 6.77
CA TYR A 10 2.11 3.53 5.44
C TYR A 10 3.26 2.59 5.10
N PHE A 11 2.92 1.56 4.35
CA PHE A 11 3.86 0.82 3.51
C PHE A 11 3.67 1.28 2.06
N SER A 12 4.66 1.94 1.48
CA SER A 12 4.55 2.58 0.17
C SER A 12 5.87 2.57 -0.61
N PRO A 13 6.36 1.40 -1.01
CA PRO A 13 7.67 1.29 -1.65
C PRO A 13 7.77 2.04 -3.00
N ALA A 14 6.64 2.24 -3.70
CA ALA A 14 6.58 2.96 -4.98
C ALA A 14 5.93 4.36 -4.89
N GLY A 15 5.57 4.84 -3.69
CA GLY A 15 5.13 6.21 -3.45
C GLY A 15 3.61 6.45 -3.43
N SER A 16 2.81 5.78 -4.25
CA SER A 16 1.37 6.10 -4.41
C SER A 16 0.55 5.97 -3.12
N THR A 17 0.77 4.92 -2.33
CA THR A 17 0.06 4.75 -1.04
C THR A 17 0.41 5.87 -0.06
N LYS A 18 1.65 6.35 -0.05
CA LYS A 18 2.07 7.51 0.74
C LYS A 18 1.20 8.72 0.40
N THR A 19 1.05 9.05 -0.88
CA THR A 19 0.21 10.19 -1.33
C THR A 19 -1.23 10.06 -0.84
N VAL A 20 -1.82 8.86 -0.93
CA VAL A 20 -3.19 8.58 -0.47
C VAL A 20 -3.32 8.81 1.04
N VAL A 21 -2.37 8.30 1.83
CA VAL A 21 -2.36 8.47 3.29
C VAL A 21 -2.15 9.93 3.68
N GLU A 22 -1.15 10.61 3.10
CA GLU A 22 -0.85 12.01 3.41
C GLU A 22 -2.05 12.92 3.10
N THR A 23 -2.70 12.77 1.95
CA THR A 23 -3.90 13.54 1.60
C THR A 23 -5.03 13.36 2.63
N THR A 24 -5.23 12.13 3.11
CA THR A 24 -6.27 11.84 4.12
C THR A 24 -5.89 12.42 5.48
N VAL A 25 -4.64 12.28 5.89
CA VAL A 25 -4.11 12.82 7.16
C VAL A 25 -4.22 14.34 7.19
N ASP A 26 -3.80 15.02 6.13
CA ASP A 26 -3.82 16.48 6.05
C ASP A 26 -5.24 17.02 6.21
N GLU A 27 -6.22 16.40 5.55
CA GLU A 27 -7.62 16.80 5.68
C GLU A 27 -8.19 16.50 7.07
N LEU A 28 -7.92 15.32 7.65
CA LEU A 28 -8.34 14.97 9.00
C LEU A 28 -7.71 15.89 10.07
N ALA A 29 -6.40 16.16 9.95
CA ALA A 29 -5.69 17.06 10.88
C ALA A 29 -6.26 18.48 10.81
N ARG A 30 -6.56 18.98 9.61
CA ARG A 30 -7.24 20.26 9.40
C ARG A 30 -8.64 20.28 10.06
N LEU A 31 -9.43 19.22 9.86
CA LEU A 31 -10.77 19.11 10.42
C LEU A 31 -10.76 19.07 11.95
N PHE A 32 -9.89 18.26 12.55
CA PHE A 32 -9.80 18.14 14.01
C PHE A 32 -8.99 19.25 14.68
N LYS A 33 -8.27 20.09 13.90
CA LYS A 33 -7.26 21.05 14.38
C LYS A 33 -6.18 20.34 15.20
N ALA A 34 -5.79 19.17 14.76
CA ALA A 34 -4.86 18.27 15.41
C ALA A 34 -3.47 18.34 14.76
N GLU A 35 -2.44 17.88 15.50
CA GLU A 35 -1.10 17.69 14.96
C GLU A 35 -1.08 16.54 13.95
N SER A 36 -0.34 16.70 12.83
CA SER A 36 -0.09 15.62 11.88
C SER A 36 1.27 14.97 12.10
N ARG A 37 1.34 13.64 11.96
CA ARG A 37 2.56 12.84 12.03
C ARG A 37 2.56 11.78 10.95
N TYR A 38 3.76 11.37 10.48
CA TYR A 38 3.90 10.33 9.46
C TYR A 38 4.92 9.29 9.87
N ILE A 39 4.56 8.01 9.69
CA ILE A 39 5.40 6.85 9.96
C ILE A 39 5.49 6.02 8.68
N SER A 40 6.69 5.92 8.13
CA SER A 40 6.98 4.99 7.03
C SER A 40 7.29 3.61 7.60
N LEU A 41 6.75 2.57 6.98
CA LEU A 41 7.07 1.17 7.26
C LEU A 41 7.79 0.52 6.06
N ASN A 42 8.47 1.32 5.25
CA ASN A 42 9.07 0.86 4.00
C ASN A 42 10.30 -0.03 4.22
N THR A 43 11.14 0.27 5.19
CA THR A 43 12.39 -0.47 5.41
C THR A 43 12.24 -1.54 6.51
N PRO A 44 13.11 -2.56 6.52
CA PRO A 44 13.15 -3.52 7.64
C PRO A 44 13.40 -2.86 9.00
N SER A 45 14.24 -1.79 9.04
CA SER A 45 14.53 -1.04 10.26
C SER A 45 13.31 -0.29 10.79
N ASP A 46 12.47 0.28 9.90
CA ASP A 46 11.23 0.92 10.31
C ASP A 46 10.29 -0.09 10.98
N ARG A 47 10.14 -1.25 10.36
CA ARG A 47 9.28 -2.32 10.87
C ARG A 47 9.85 -3.08 12.07
N ALA A 48 11.14 -2.93 12.38
CA ALA A 48 11.74 -3.51 13.58
C ALA A 48 11.36 -2.77 14.87
N GLN A 49 10.89 -1.53 14.76
CA GLN A 49 10.40 -0.72 15.88
C GLN A 49 8.97 -1.12 16.26
N GLU A 50 8.56 -0.77 17.47
CA GLU A 50 7.17 -0.86 17.92
C GLU A 50 6.57 0.54 18.02
N TYR A 51 5.31 0.68 17.62
CA TYR A 51 4.56 1.94 17.60
C TYR A 51 3.30 1.79 18.41
N GLN A 52 3.18 2.60 19.45
CA GLN A 52 2.01 2.69 20.32
C GLN A 52 1.17 3.92 19.94
N PHE A 53 -0.15 3.77 19.93
CA PHE A 53 -1.09 4.82 19.54
C PHE A 53 -2.17 4.98 20.60
N ALA A 54 -2.30 6.19 21.15
CA ALA A 54 -3.21 6.50 22.21
C ALA A 54 -4.67 6.62 21.74
N LEU A 55 -5.61 6.69 22.68
CA LEU A 55 -7.05 6.82 22.41
C LEU A 55 -7.41 8.16 21.77
N ASP A 56 -6.68 9.25 22.07
CA ASP A 56 -6.87 10.59 21.52
C ASP A 56 -6.09 10.85 20.21
N GLU A 57 -5.56 9.79 19.61
CA GLU A 57 -4.91 9.78 18.32
C GLU A 57 -5.81 9.11 17.27
N LEU A 58 -5.79 9.60 16.03
CA LEU A 58 -6.46 8.98 14.88
C LEU A 58 -5.40 8.46 13.92
N VAL A 59 -5.43 7.17 13.63
CA VAL A 59 -4.46 6.55 12.72
C VAL A 59 -5.06 6.35 11.34
N VAL A 60 -4.37 6.82 10.29
CA VAL A 60 -4.65 6.50 8.89
C VAL A 60 -3.62 5.49 8.43
N PHE A 61 -4.01 4.23 8.24
CA PHE A 61 -3.08 3.19 7.82
C PHE A 61 -3.30 2.81 6.36
N GLY A 62 -2.24 2.93 5.54
CA GLY A 62 -2.26 2.65 4.11
C GLY A 62 -1.27 1.57 3.67
N CYS A 63 -1.74 0.66 2.80
CA CYS A 63 -0.94 -0.42 2.24
C CYS A 63 -1.34 -0.73 0.79
N PRO A 64 -0.39 -1.05 -0.12
CA PRO A 64 -0.74 -1.50 -1.46
C PRO A 64 -1.25 -2.93 -1.45
N VAL A 65 -2.14 -3.21 -2.41
CA VAL A 65 -2.69 -4.55 -2.65
C VAL A 65 -1.71 -5.39 -3.46
N TYR A 66 -1.37 -6.55 -2.95
CA TYR A 66 -0.54 -7.57 -3.62
C TYR A 66 -1.36 -8.83 -3.86
N ALA A 67 -1.65 -9.13 -5.12
CA ALA A 67 -2.45 -10.28 -5.50
C ALA A 67 -3.77 -10.41 -4.69
N GLY A 68 -4.49 -9.29 -4.53
CA GLY A 68 -5.79 -9.24 -3.87
C GLY A 68 -5.78 -9.21 -2.33
N ARG A 69 -4.62 -9.19 -1.71
CA ARG A 69 -4.40 -9.22 -0.25
C ARG A 69 -3.35 -8.18 0.17
N LEU A 70 -3.08 -8.08 1.46
CA LEU A 70 -1.91 -7.37 1.96
C LEU A 70 -0.62 -8.15 1.61
N PRO A 71 0.55 -7.49 1.47
CA PRO A 71 1.81 -8.17 1.14
C PRO A 71 2.20 -9.20 2.21
N ASN A 72 2.10 -10.50 1.91
CA ASN A 72 2.28 -11.59 2.88
C ASN A 72 3.65 -11.66 3.57
N LYS A 73 4.67 -11.03 2.99
CA LYS A 73 6.02 -10.96 3.58
C LYS A 73 6.20 -9.74 4.48
N ILE A 74 5.23 -8.83 4.50
CA ILE A 74 5.27 -7.56 5.22
C ILE A 74 4.16 -7.49 6.27
N SER A 75 2.94 -7.97 5.98
CA SER A 75 1.80 -7.88 6.89
C SER A 75 2.03 -8.50 8.29
N PRO A 76 2.85 -9.55 8.46
CA PRO A 76 3.21 -10.02 9.81
C PRO A 76 3.97 -8.97 10.64
N ASP A 77 4.79 -8.14 10.00
CA ASP A 77 5.47 -7.04 10.70
C ASP A 77 4.47 -5.99 11.19
N PHE A 78 3.43 -5.67 10.40
CA PHE A 78 2.39 -4.73 10.84
C PHE A 78 1.66 -5.23 12.08
N ALA A 79 1.29 -6.53 12.10
CA ALA A 79 0.65 -7.15 13.26
C ALA A 79 1.54 -7.11 14.51
N ARG A 80 2.85 -7.16 14.33
CA ARG A 80 3.82 -7.14 15.43
C ARG A 80 4.15 -5.73 15.91
N CYS A 81 4.23 -4.75 14.99
CA CYS A 81 4.81 -3.44 15.33
C CYS A 81 3.78 -2.33 15.60
N LEU A 82 2.50 -2.54 15.30
CA LEU A 82 1.48 -1.49 15.47
C LEU A 82 0.52 -1.88 16.61
N HIS A 83 0.37 -1.04 17.62
CA HIS A 83 -0.47 -1.30 18.79
C HIS A 83 -1.35 -0.10 19.12
N GLY A 84 -2.66 -0.28 19.06
CA GLY A 84 -3.64 0.72 19.50
C GLY A 84 -4.11 0.49 20.93
N GLU A 85 -4.68 1.51 21.53
CA GLU A 85 -5.36 1.48 22.85
C GLU A 85 -6.87 1.73 22.69
N GLY A 86 -7.51 1.07 21.72
CA GLY A 86 -8.85 1.42 21.28
C GLY A 86 -8.82 2.62 20.32
N THR A 87 -7.68 2.89 19.72
CA THR A 87 -7.39 4.04 18.84
C THR A 87 -8.27 4.02 17.59
N PRO A 88 -8.99 5.09 17.27
CA PRO A 88 -9.73 5.17 16.02
C PRO A 88 -8.79 5.08 14.81
N ALA A 89 -9.26 4.44 13.74
CA ALA A 89 -8.45 4.27 12.54
C ALA A 89 -9.26 4.46 11.25
N VAL A 90 -8.55 4.85 10.18
CA VAL A 90 -9.02 4.80 8.79
C VAL A 90 -8.14 3.81 8.04
N ALA A 91 -8.75 2.79 7.44
CA ALA A 91 -8.07 1.73 6.70
C ALA A 91 -8.04 2.06 5.20
N LEU A 92 -6.85 2.18 4.58
CA LEU A 92 -6.71 2.50 3.18
C LEU A 92 -5.90 1.44 2.44
N VAL A 93 -6.41 0.94 1.32
CA VAL A 93 -5.64 0.11 0.41
C VAL A 93 -5.55 0.76 -0.95
N THR A 94 -4.40 0.59 -1.63
CA THR A 94 -4.18 1.11 -2.97
C THR A 94 -3.95 -0.04 -3.95
N TYR A 95 -4.57 0.03 -5.14
CA TYR A 95 -4.48 -1.04 -6.12
C TYR A 95 -4.30 -0.51 -7.54
N GLY A 96 -3.68 -1.32 -8.40
CA GLY A 96 -3.23 -0.92 -9.73
C GLY A 96 -4.20 -1.24 -10.88
N GLY A 97 -5.51 -1.29 -10.63
CA GLY A 97 -6.53 -1.41 -11.69
C GLY A 97 -7.13 -2.80 -11.86
N ARG A 98 -6.52 -3.92 -11.40
CA ARG A 98 -7.20 -5.22 -11.47
C ARG A 98 -8.38 -5.28 -10.49
N ALA A 99 -8.09 -5.44 -9.22
CA ALA A 99 -9.04 -5.40 -8.11
C ALA A 99 -8.28 -5.31 -6.79
N TYR A 100 -8.94 -4.86 -5.72
CA TYR A 100 -8.41 -4.91 -4.36
C TYR A 100 -8.84 -6.17 -3.59
N ASP A 101 -9.79 -6.93 -4.16
CA ASP A 101 -10.33 -8.20 -3.64
C ASP A 101 -10.55 -8.15 -2.10
N ASN A 102 -9.74 -8.89 -1.35
CA ASN A 102 -9.88 -9.08 0.09
C ASN A 102 -8.96 -8.18 0.94
N ALA A 103 -8.13 -7.33 0.32
CA ALA A 103 -7.08 -6.58 1.02
C ALA A 103 -7.64 -5.59 2.03
N LEU A 104 -8.78 -4.93 1.75
CA LEU A 104 -9.38 -3.99 2.69
C LEU A 104 -9.99 -4.70 3.89
N ALA A 105 -10.64 -5.85 3.68
CA ALA A 105 -11.16 -6.68 4.77
C ALA A 105 -10.01 -7.19 5.67
N GLU A 106 -8.90 -7.64 5.08
CA GLU A 106 -7.70 -8.06 5.81
C GLU A 106 -7.08 -6.89 6.61
N MET A 107 -7.05 -5.68 6.04
CA MET A 107 -6.58 -4.47 6.73
C MET A 107 -7.44 -4.13 7.94
N CYS A 108 -8.76 -4.14 7.79
CA CYS A 108 -9.68 -3.87 8.89
C CYS A 108 -9.57 -4.92 10.00
N GLU A 109 -9.44 -6.21 9.64
CA GLU A 109 -9.23 -7.28 10.62
C GLU A 109 -7.89 -7.13 11.36
N LEU A 110 -6.80 -6.85 10.64
CA LEU A 110 -5.47 -6.61 11.24
C LEU A 110 -5.53 -5.46 12.25
N LEU A 111 -6.10 -4.32 11.88
CA LEU A 111 -6.26 -3.16 12.75
C LEU A 111 -7.08 -3.53 14.00
N THR A 112 -8.20 -4.23 13.83
CA THR A 112 -9.05 -4.65 14.95
C THR A 112 -8.31 -5.58 15.91
N LYS A 113 -7.55 -6.56 15.39
CA LYS A 113 -6.73 -7.46 16.19
C LYS A 113 -5.63 -6.75 16.98
N ASN A 114 -5.14 -5.64 16.44
CA ASN A 114 -4.12 -4.80 17.07
C ASN A 114 -4.72 -3.67 17.93
N ASN A 115 -5.98 -3.85 18.38
CA ASN A 115 -6.70 -2.95 19.27
C ASN A 115 -6.92 -1.53 18.70
N PHE A 116 -7.05 -1.41 17.37
CA PHE A 116 -7.59 -0.21 16.73
C PHE A 116 -9.10 -0.37 16.49
N LYS A 117 -9.78 0.76 16.26
CA LYS A 117 -11.21 0.82 15.92
C LYS A 117 -11.38 1.44 14.53
N PRO A 118 -11.41 0.65 13.44
CA PRO A 118 -11.64 1.18 12.12
C PRO A 118 -12.97 1.94 12.04
N ALA A 119 -12.93 3.24 11.78
CA ALA A 119 -14.10 4.10 11.64
C ALA A 119 -14.55 4.23 10.18
N ALA A 120 -13.61 4.09 9.24
CA ALA A 120 -13.84 4.13 7.81
C ALA A 120 -12.81 3.27 7.08
N GLY A 121 -13.13 2.87 5.85
CA GLY A 121 -12.23 2.16 4.96
C GLY A 121 -12.34 2.63 3.52
N GLY A 122 -11.25 2.53 2.74
CA GLY A 122 -11.26 2.87 1.32
C GLY A 122 -10.25 2.08 0.50
N ALA A 123 -10.64 1.79 -0.75
CA ALA A 123 -9.77 1.21 -1.76
C ALA A 123 -9.61 2.18 -2.92
N PHE A 124 -8.39 2.66 -3.14
CA PHE A 124 -8.11 3.73 -4.09
C PHE A 124 -7.25 3.24 -5.25
N LEU A 125 -7.67 3.60 -6.45
CA LEU A 125 -6.94 3.30 -7.67
C LEU A 125 -5.67 4.14 -7.75
N CYS A 126 -4.54 3.47 -7.98
CA CYS A 126 -3.24 4.09 -8.16
C CYS A 126 -2.52 3.47 -9.35
N ARG A 127 -1.52 4.17 -9.90
CA ARG A 127 -0.69 3.62 -10.97
C ARG A 127 -0.14 2.24 -10.60
N HIS A 128 -0.27 1.27 -11.51
CA HIS A 128 0.28 -0.05 -11.32
C HIS A 128 1.81 -0.04 -11.51
N VAL A 129 2.55 -0.60 -10.55
CA VAL A 129 4.03 -0.54 -10.56
C VAL A 129 4.69 -1.39 -11.65
N PHE A 130 3.95 -2.30 -12.30
CA PHE A 130 4.47 -3.15 -13.37
C PHE A 130 4.40 -2.49 -14.75
N SER A 131 3.59 -1.43 -14.92
CA SER A 131 3.33 -0.82 -16.22
C SER A 131 2.98 0.66 -16.09
N ASP A 132 3.46 1.47 -17.02
CA ASP A 132 3.12 2.88 -17.11
C ASP A 132 1.76 3.14 -17.78
N LYS A 133 1.13 2.11 -18.36
CA LYS A 133 -0.18 2.21 -19.01
C LYS A 133 -1.33 1.96 -18.02
N LEU A 134 -1.11 1.10 -17.02
CA LEU A 134 -2.14 0.67 -16.08
C LEU A 134 -2.40 1.75 -15.02
N ALA A 135 -3.63 2.26 -15.00
CA ALA A 135 -4.05 3.34 -14.11
C ALA A 135 -3.07 4.54 -14.15
N ALA A 136 -2.61 4.89 -15.35
CA ALA A 136 -1.67 5.97 -15.57
C ALA A 136 -2.24 7.29 -15.00
N GLY A 137 -1.37 8.07 -14.34
CA GLY A 137 -1.75 9.34 -13.74
C GLY A 137 -2.60 9.25 -12.45
N ARG A 138 -2.86 8.01 -11.94
CA ARG A 138 -3.63 7.83 -10.70
C ARG A 138 -2.71 7.70 -9.47
N PRO A 139 -3.10 8.27 -8.29
CA PRO A 139 -4.33 9.01 -8.06
C PRO A 139 -4.31 10.38 -8.74
N ASP A 140 -5.43 10.76 -9.37
CA ASP A 140 -5.62 12.07 -9.99
C ASP A 140 -6.34 13.05 -9.04
N ALA A 141 -6.64 14.26 -9.52
CA ALA A 141 -7.31 15.28 -8.72
C ALA A 141 -8.71 14.85 -8.23
N ALA A 142 -9.44 14.02 -8.99
CA ALA A 142 -10.73 13.48 -8.59
C ALA A 142 -10.56 12.46 -7.46
N ASP A 143 -9.57 11.57 -7.54
CA ASP A 143 -9.24 10.63 -6.48
C ASP A 143 -8.87 11.33 -5.17
N LEU A 144 -8.07 12.40 -5.27
CA LEU A 144 -7.68 13.19 -4.11
C LEU A 144 -8.88 13.94 -3.50
N SER A 145 -9.88 14.31 -4.32
CA SER A 145 -11.14 14.88 -3.83
C SER A 145 -11.97 13.84 -3.07
N GLU A 146 -12.07 12.61 -3.61
CA GLU A 146 -12.77 11.51 -2.93
C GLU A 146 -12.09 11.12 -1.61
N LEU A 147 -10.76 11.18 -1.51
CA LEU A 147 -10.03 10.98 -0.25
C LEU A 147 -10.39 12.04 0.79
N ARG A 148 -10.52 13.30 0.38
CA ARG A 148 -10.97 14.36 1.29
C ARG A 148 -12.41 14.16 1.74
N MET A 149 -13.30 13.70 0.85
CA MET A 149 -14.69 13.35 1.22
C MET A 149 -14.70 12.19 2.24
N LEU A 150 -13.95 11.12 2.00
CA LEU A 150 -13.79 10.03 2.99
C LEU A 150 -13.31 10.57 4.35
N ALA A 151 -12.34 11.47 4.36
CA ALA A 151 -11.84 12.09 5.59
C ALA A 151 -12.93 12.93 6.31
N GLN A 152 -13.75 13.69 5.56
CA GLN A 152 -14.85 14.46 6.11
C GLN A 152 -15.91 13.55 6.73
N ASP A 153 -16.31 12.50 6.04
CA ASP A 153 -17.32 11.55 6.53
C ASP A 153 -16.81 10.79 7.76
N ALA A 154 -15.54 10.35 7.76
CA ALA A 154 -14.90 9.74 8.93
C ALA A 154 -14.87 10.71 10.12
N ALA A 155 -14.54 11.99 9.90
CA ALA A 155 -14.54 13.01 10.94
C ALA A 155 -15.95 13.26 11.50
N LEU A 156 -16.98 13.31 10.66
CA LEU A 156 -18.37 13.44 11.08
C LEU A 156 -18.78 12.24 11.95
N LYS A 157 -18.47 11.02 11.52
CA LYS A 157 -18.75 9.80 12.29
C LYS A 157 -18.07 9.81 13.66
N LEU A 158 -16.81 10.20 13.73
CA LEU A 158 -16.05 10.26 15.00
C LEU A 158 -16.57 11.37 15.94
N ARG A 159 -17.05 12.51 15.40
CA ARG A 159 -17.60 13.62 16.18
C ARG A 159 -19.00 13.35 16.71
N SER A 160 -19.81 12.54 16.02
CA SER A 160 -21.17 12.21 16.48
C SER A 160 -21.19 11.48 17.83
N GLY A 161 -20.04 10.96 18.26
CA GLY A 161 -19.91 10.22 19.51
C GLY A 161 -20.49 8.81 19.42
N GLY A 162 -20.39 8.08 20.53
CA GLY A 162 -20.88 6.72 20.61
C GLY A 162 -19.81 5.67 20.24
N GLU A 163 -20.26 4.43 20.10
CA GLU A 163 -19.38 3.31 19.73
C GLU A 163 -18.94 3.41 18.27
N ILE A 164 -17.63 3.31 18.03
CA ILE A 164 -17.09 3.22 16.68
C ILE A 164 -17.39 1.83 16.13
N LYS A 165 -18.35 1.75 15.21
CA LYS A 165 -18.65 0.52 14.50
C LYS A 165 -17.74 0.41 13.27
N PRO A 166 -17.08 -0.76 13.05
CA PRO A 166 -16.25 -0.95 11.88
C PRO A 166 -17.10 -0.85 10.59
N PRO A 167 -16.51 -0.34 9.49
CA PRO A 167 -17.19 -0.30 8.20
C PRO A 167 -17.48 -1.71 7.70
N LYS A 168 -18.60 -1.91 7.04
CA LYS A 168 -18.91 -3.17 6.36
C LYS A 168 -18.21 -3.22 5.01
N VAL A 169 -16.99 -3.75 5.00
CA VAL A 169 -16.20 -3.91 3.78
C VAL A 169 -16.43 -5.29 3.17
N PRO A 170 -16.48 -5.42 1.83
CA PRO A 170 -16.57 -6.71 1.18
C PRO A 170 -15.25 -7.47 1.27
N GLY A 171 -15.32 -8.80 1.17
CA GLY A 171 -14.15 -9.68 1.14
C GLY A 171 -14.02 -10.57 2.37
N ASP A 172 -13.07 -11.49 2.27
CA ASP A 172 -12.70 -12.45 3.30
C ASP A 172 -11.20 -12.28 3.62
N ALA A 173 -10.91 -11.86 4.85
CA ALA A 173 -9.54 -11.67 5.32
C ALA A 173 -8.69 -12.95 5.36
N GLN A 174 -9.31 -14.13 5.22
CA GLN A 174 -8.63 -15.43 5.18
C GLN A 174 -8.58 -16.05 3.77
N ALA A 175 -9.14 -15.38 2.76
CA ALA A 175 -9.16 -15.87 1.39
C ALA A 175 -7.76 -16.09 0.81
N ALA A 176 -7.66 -16.98 -0.16
CA ALA A 176 -6.40 -17.21 -0.89
C ALA A 176 -5.96 -15.99 -1.69
N TYR A 177 -4.66 -15.84 -1.91
CA TYR A 177 -4.12 -14.85 -2.83
C TYR A 177 -4.57 -15.13 -4.27
N TYR A 178 -4.82 -14.09 -5.02
CA TYR A 178 -5.06 -14.20 -6.46
C TYR A 178 -3.86 -14.87 -7.14
N THR A 179 -4.14 -15.84 -8.00
CA THR A 179 -3.10 -16.47 -8.84
C THR A 179 -2.89 -15.62 -10.10
N PRO A 180 -1.72 -14.98 -10.29
CA PRO A 180 -1.43 -14.24 -11.50
C PRO A 180 -1.55 -15.11 -12.75
N LEU A 181 -2.13 -14.57 -13.84
CA LEU A 181 -2.29 -15.27 -15.11
C LEU A 181 -1.41 -14.63 -16.18
N LYS A 182 -1.01 -15.44 -17.17
CA LYS A 182 -0.37 -15.01 -18.41
C LYS A 182 -1.41 -14.58 -19.45
N THR A 183 -0.97 -14.08 -20.58
CA THR A 183 -1.82 -13.70 -21.71
C THR A 183 -2.66 -14.87 -22.26
N ASP A 184 -2.16 -16.11 -22.15
CA ASP A 184 -2.84 -17.35 -22.53
C ASP A 184 -3.79 -17.87 -21.42
N LYS A 185 -4.00 -17.09 -20.34
CA LYS A 185 -4.82 -17.42 -19.17
C LYS A 185 -4.30 -18.60 -18.33
N THR A 186 -3.10 -19.11 -18.58
CA THR A 186 -2.44 -20.06 -17.68
C THR A 186 -1.78 -19.35 -16.50
N PRO A 187 -1.56 -20.02 -15.35
CA PRO A 187 -0.90 -19.43 -14.20
C PRO A 187 0.52 -18.94 -14.53
N ALA A 188 0.83 -17.69 -14.17
CA ALA A 188 2.16 -17.11 -14.28
C ALA A 188 3.02 -17.49 -13.07
N LYS A 189 4.23 -18.00 -13.28
CA LYS A 189 5.11 -18.57 -12.25
C LYS A 189 6.34 -17.68 -12.00
N PHE A 190 6.12 -16.43 -11.59
CA PHE A 190 7.24 -15.48 -11.33
C PHE A 190 7.52 -15.22 -9.84
N LEU A 191 7.13 -16.13 -8.94
CA LEU A 191 7.41 -15.96 -7.50
C LEU A 191 8.90 -15.81 -7.20
N LYS A 192 9.77 -16.47 -7.97
CA LYS A 192 11.22 -16.40 -7.85
C LYS A 192 11.86 -15.30 -8.69
N ALA A 193 11.10 -14.62 -9.55
CA ALA A 193 11.61 -13.55 -10.37
C ALA A 193 12.20 -12.42 -9.53
N LYS A 194 13.34 -11.90 -9.96
CA LYS A 194 14.05 -10.77 -9.38
C LYS A 194 14.39 -9.78 -10.50
N PRO A 195 14.50 -8.49 -10.20
CA PRO A 195 14.91 -7.54 -11.22
C PRO A 195 16.39 -7.80 -11.61
N THR A 196 16.69 -7.63 -12.87
CA THR A 196 18.07 -7.62 -13.39
C THR A 196 18.66 -6.22 -13.33
N THR A 197 19.99 -6.12 -13.47
CA THR A 197 20.71 -4.85 -13.52
C THR A 197 21.55 -4.78 -14.79
N ALA A 198 21.25 -3.83 -15.66
CA ALA A 198 22.11 -3.51 -16.80
C ALA A 198 23.36 -2.77 -16.28
N MET A 199 24.46 -3.52 -16.04
CA MET A 199 25.65 -2.97 -15.40
C MET A 199 26.30 -1.84 -16.21
N VAL A 200 26.13 -1.82 -17.52
CA VAL A 200 26.61 -0.73 -18.39
C VAL A 200 25.87 0.60 -18.14
N LEU A 201 24.69 0.57 -17.54
CA LEU A 201 23.90 1.76 -17.17
C LEU A 201 23.98 2.06 -15.67
N CYS A 202 24.49 1.14 -14.87
CA CYS A 202 24.48 1.26 -13.43
C CYS A 202 25.54 2.24 -12.93
N GLU A 203 25.12 3.29 -12.25
CA GLU A 203 25.99 4.31 -11.64
C GLU A 203 26.50 3.91 -10.24
N HIS A 204 26.23 2.71 -9.78
CA HIS A 204 26.58 2.22 -8.43
C HIS A 204 26.16 3.14 -7.28
N CYS A 205 25.07 3.92 -7.43
CA CYS A 205 24.60 4.88 -6.42
C CYS A 205 24.01 4.24 -5.14
N GLY A 206 23.83 2.92 -5.10
CA GLY A 206 23.31 2.17 -3.94
C GLY A 206 21.82 2.38 -3.61
N LEU A 207 21.11 3.28 -4.33
CA LEU A 207 19.72 3.64 -4.01
C LEU A 207 18.80 2.41 -3.99
N CYS A 208 18.93 1.49 -4.96
CA CYS A 208 18.07 0.30 -5.05
C CYS A 208 18.19 -0.63 -3.83
N ALA A 209 19.39 -0.77 -3.25
CA ALA A 209 19.59 -1.52 -2.01
C ALA A 209 18.99 -0.77 -0.80
N LYS A 210 19.23 0.54 -0.71
CA LYS A 210 18.75 1.39 0.38
C LYS A 210 17.23 1.42 0.51
N ILE A 211 16.50 1.47 -0.61
CA ILE A 211 15.02 1.55 -0.62
C ILE A 211 14.34 0.19 -0.69
N CYS A 212 15.09 -0.91 -0.76
CA CYS A 212 14.50 -2.25 -0.85
C CYS A 212 13.78 -2.61 0.44
N PRO A 213 12.44 -2.82 0.42
CA PRO A 213 11.67 -3.08 1.63
C PRO A 213 12.00 -4.43 2.26
N MET A 214 12.69 -5.30 1.54
CA MET A 214 13.13 -6.61 2.02
C MET A 214 14.62 -6.65 2.36
N GLY A 215 15.38 -5.56 2.14
CA GLY A 215 16.84 -5.61 2.24
C GLY A 215 17.46 -6.68 1.33
N ALA A 216 16.81 -6.95 0.19
CA ALA A 216 17.13 -8.12 -0.63
C ALA A 216 18.32 -7.92 -1.58
N ILE A 217 18.72 -6.67 -1.82
CA ILE A 217 19.76 -6.30 -2.80
C ILE A 217 21.05 -6.05 -2.04
N ASP A 218 22.15 -6.64 -2.53
CA ASP A 218 23.48 -6.42 -1.98
C ASP A 218 23.88 -4.94 -2.17
N PRO A 219 24.26 -4.22 -1.10
CA PRO A 219 24.65 -2.82 -1.21
C PRO A 219 25.94 -2.58 -1.99
N ASN A 220 26.82 -3.59 -2.09
CA ASN A 220 28.09 -3.49 -2.78
C ASN A 220 28.01 -4.00 -4.24
N ASP A 221 27.02 -4.85 -4.53
CA ASP A 221 26.76 -5.35 -5.88
C ASP A 221 25.25 -5.29 -6.18
N PRO A 222 24.78 -4.24 -6.86
CA PRO A 222 23.37 -4.10 -7.20
C PRO A 222 22.83 -5.18 -8.14
N SER A 223 23.69 -5.97 -8.80
CA SER A 223 23.28 -7.11 -9.62
C SER A 223 22.98 -8.35 -8.78
N ASN A 224 23.57 -8.45 -7.60
CA ASN A 224 23.38 -9.54 -6.65
C ASN A 224 22.15 -9.28 -5.77
N ILE A 225 21.16 -10.18 -5.83
CA ILE A 225 19.94 -10.09 -5.03
C ILE A 225 19.74 -11.39 -4.26
N PRO A 226 20.52 -11.63 -3.18
CA PRO A 226 20.43 -12.87 -2.41
C PRO A 226 19.09 -13.03 -1.66
N GLY A 227 18.46 -11.93 -1.28
CA GLY A 227 17.24 -11.94 -0.49
C GLY A 227 15.95 -12.19 -1.28
N THR A 228 14.82 -12.18 -0.58
CA THR A 228 13.49 -12.37 -1.15
C THR A 228 12.98 -11.09 -1.82
N CYS A 229 12.64 -11.17 -3.12
CA CYS A 229 12.00 -10.07 -3.84
C CYS A 229 10.46 -10.20 -3.79
N ILE A 230 9.77 -9.16 -3.32
CA ILE A 230 8.31 -9.08 -3.29
C ILE A 230 7.71 -8.37 -4.52
N LYS A 231 8.49 -8.05 -5.53
CA LYS A 231 8.08 -7.37 -6.78
C LYS A 231 7.40 -6.01 -6.55
N CYS A 232 7.82 -5.28 -5.51
CA CYS A 232 7.31 -3.94 -5.22
C CYS A 232 7.74 -2.88 -6.24
N CYS A 233 8.69 -3.21 -7.12
CA CYS A 233 9.26 -2.35 -8.16
C CYS A 233 9.90 -1.04 -7.67
N ALA A 234 10.14 -0.84 -6.38
CA ALA A 234 10.81 0.36 -5.90
C ALA A 234 12.17 0.58 -6.58
N CYS A 235 13.00 -0.46 -6.67
CA CYS A 235 14.31 -0.40 -7.29
C CYS A 235 14.26 -0.10 -8.81
N THR A 236 13.21 -0.49 -9.52
CA THR A 236 13.02 -0.15 -10.94
C THR A 236 12.44 1.25 -11.11
N THR A 237 11.48 1.63 -10.27
CA THR A 237 10.81 2.95 -10.32
C THR A 237 11.77 4.10 -10.00
N TYR A 238 12.65 3.91 -9.03
CA TYR A 238 13.53 4.98 -8.54
C TYR A 238 14.98 4.88 -9.02
N CYS A 239 15.30 3.96 -9.93
CA CYS A 239 16.64 3.90 -10.51
C CYS A 239 16.88 5.11 -11.42
N PRO A 240 17.82 6.02 -11.09
CA PRO A 240 17.99 7.27 -11.85
C PRO A 240 18.49 7.02 -13.28
N SER A 241 19.28 5.97 -13.48
CA SER A 241 19.82 5.59 -14.80
C SER A 241 18.98 4.55 -15.55
N GLY A 242 17.83 4.09 -14.97
CA GLY A 242 17.03 3.04 -15.56
C GLY A 242 17.71 1.67 -15.65
N ALA A 243 18.79 1.45 -14.92
CA ALA A 243 19.56 0.21 -14.96
C ALA A 243 18.82 -1.02 -14.44
N LYS A 244 17.80 -0.83 -13.58
CA LYS A 244 17.01 -1.92 -12.99
C LYS A 244 15.76 -2.21 -13.83
N LYS A 245 15.51 -3.48 -14.16
CA LYS A 245 14.30 -3.92 -14.88
C LYS A 245 13.90 -5.33 -14.49
N PHE A 246 12.64 -5.68 -14.72
CA PHE A 246 12.19 -7.08 -14.75
C PHE A 246 12.20 -7.57 -16.20
N ASP A 247 12.77 -8.74 -16.42
CA ASP A 247 12.86 -9.43 -17.73
C ASP A 247 12.43 -10.89 -17.66
N ASP A 248 11.88 -11.34 -16.53
CA ASP A 248 11.30 -12.67 -16.39
C ASP A 248 10.10 -12.84 -17.35
N PRO A 249 10.06 -13.89 -18.18
CA PRO A 249 9.02 -14.06 -19.19
C PRO A 249 7.61 -14.16 -18.62
N ASP A 250 7.42 -14.84 -17.49
CA ASP A 250 6.09 -14.98 -16.87
C ASP A 250 5.63 -13.65 -16.22
N PHE A 251 6.58 -12.88 -15.64
CA PHE A 251 6.30 -11.54 -15.14
C PHE A 251 5.87 -10.61 -16.29
N LEU A 252 6.59 -10.61 -17.39
CA LEU A 252 6.27 -9.79 -18.57
C LEU A 252 4.93 -10.21 -19.21
N SER A 253 4.67 -11.52 -19.31
CA SER A 253 3.40 -12.03 -19.84
C SER A 253 2.23 -11.65 -18.94
N HIS A 254 2.40 -11.71 -17.59
CA HIS A 254 1.39 -11.24 -16.65
C HIS A 254 1.13 -9.73 -16.79
N THR A 255 2.17 -8.93 -16.93
CA THR A 255 2.05 -7.48 -17.15
C THR A 255 1.27 -7.19 -18.44
N ALA A 256 1.60 -7.87 -19.54
CA ALA A 256 0.90 -7.75 -20.81
C ALA A 256 -0.58 -8.17 -20.71
N MET A 257 -0.88 -9.24 -19.95
CA MET A 257 -2.25 -9.66 -19.67
C MET A 257 -3.01 -8.57 -18.92
N LEU A 258 -2.42 -7.98 -17.89
CA LEU A 258 -3.07 -6.87 -17.16
C LEU A 258 -3.32 -5.67 -18.09
N GLU A 259 -2.36 -5.30 -18.93
CA GLU A 259 -2.52 -4.22 -19.90
C GLU A 259 -3.66 -4.48 -20.88
N GLN A 260 -3.80 -5.70 -21.37
CA GLN A 260 -4.85 -6.09 -22.30
C GLN A 260 -6.26 -6.02 -21.70
N PHE A 261 -6.42 -6.42 -20.43
CA PHE A 261 -7.75 -6.59 -19.83
C PHE A 261 -8.15 -5.53 -18.81
N GLN A 262 -7.26 -4.61 -18.44
CA GLN A 262 -7.51 -3.66 -17.36
C GLN A 262 -7.39 -2.19 -17.76
N THR A 263 -7.10 -1.88 -19.03
CA THR A 263 -6.95 -0.51 -19.53
C THR A 263 -8.25 0.11 -20.05
N GLU A 264 -9.27 -0.70 -20.38
CA GLU A 264 -10.42 -0.26 -21.17
C GLU A 264 -11.49 0.52 -20.39
N ALA A 265 -11.48 0.51 -19.06
CA ALA A 265 -12.46 1.25 -18.26
C ALA A 265 -11.83 1.97 -17.08
N ARG A 266 -12.22 3.23 -16.86
CA ARG A 266 -11.92 3.94 -15.62
C ARG A 266 -12.60 3.19 -14.47
N LYS A 267 -11.82 2.57 -13.60
CA LYS A 267 -12.33 1.99 -12.36
C LYS A 267 -12.49 3.09 -11.30
N GLU A 268 -13.51 2.93 -10.49
CA GLU A 268 -13.84 3.85 -9.40
C GLU A 268 -13.18 3.39 -8.11
N ASN A 269 -12.99 4.35 -7.20
CA ASN A 269 -12.60 4.06 -5.82
C ASN A 269 -13.78 3.47 -5.05
N SER A 270 -13.51 2.85 -3.92
CA SER A 270 -14.53 2.31 -3.03
C SER A 270 -14.35 2.89 -1.65
N ILE A 271 -15.44 3.41 -1.06
CA ILE A 271 -15.47 4.05 0.26
C ILE A 271 -16.50 3.36 1.13
N PHE A 272 -16.17 3.11 2.39
CA PHE A 272 -16.99 2.43 3.39
C PHE A 272 -16.92 3.17 4.73
N LEU A 273 -18.10 3.41 5.36
CA LEU A 273 -18.25 4.13 6.61
C LEU A 273 -18.86 3.28 7.73
#